data_5e463776e441914b4bd3b5dc56eacd8e
#
_entry.id   5e463776e441914b4bd3b5dc56eacd8e
#
_cell.length_a   1.000
_cell.length_b   1.000
_cell.length_c   1.000
_cell.angle_alpha   90.00
_cell.angle_beta   90.00
_cell.angle_gamma   90.00
#
_symmetry.space_group_name_H-M   'P 1'
#
loop_
_entity.id
_entity.type
_entity.pdbx_description
1 polymer ?
#
loop_
_entity_poly.entity_id
_entity_poly.type
_entity_poly.pdbx_seq_one_letter_code
_entity_poly.pdbx_strand_id
1 'polypeptide(L)'
;KDIDYDGNKKYTERFTPEDLDWLRKDLSYVPEGSTIFLNVHAPVANNTVSAGGNARNANALFQLLRPYQVHIFSGHTHFYENQQPAPTIYEHNIGAACGAWWAGHVNRCGAPNGYLVVEVKGDDVKWRYKATGCSPDYQFRLHKPGEFESQKDYVVANIWDWDRTYTINWYEDGVLKGAMQAFDDEDQDYINMVKGKKTGYHTRHLFRAQPAKGTKSVKVVVKN
;
A
#
# COMPACT_ATOMS: atom_id res chain seq x y z
N LYS A 1 -3.35 -6.01 -21.36
CA LYS A 1 -3.89 -4.76 -20.75
C LYS A 1 -4.74 -5.12 -19.55
N ASP A 2 -4.74 -4.24 -18.56
CA ASP A 2 -5.60 -4.31 -17.38
C ASP A 2 -6.69 -3.21 -17.40
N ILE A 3 -6.66 -2.39 -18.43
CA ILE A 3 -7.64 -1.34 -18.72
C ILE A 3 -8.25 -1.60 -20.09
N ASP A 4 -9.53 -1.92 -20.13
CA ASP A 4 -10.31 -2.10 -21.35
C ASP A 4 -11.08 -0.80 -21.66
N TYR A 5 -10.65 -0.12 -22.71
CA TYR A 5 -11.14 1.20 -23.10
C TYR A 5 -12.14 1.10 -24.26
N ASP A 6 -13.34 1.63 -24.07
CA ASP A 6 -14.45 1.53 -25.04
C ASP A 6 -14.42 2.58 -26.17
N GLY A 7 -13.40 3.43 -26.20
CA GLY A 7 -13.27 4.51 -27.18
C GLY A 7 -14.03 5.79 -26.85
N ASN A 8 -14.91 5.80 -25.84
CA ASN A 8 -15.78 6.91 -25.47
C ASN A 8 -15.41 7.56 -24.14
N LYS A 9 -14.13 7.59 -23.79
CA LYS A 9 -13.61 8.05 -22.49
C LYS A 9 -14.12 7.24 -21.30
N LYS A 10 -14.65 6.04 -21.54
CA LYS A 10 -15.02 5.06 -20.53
C LYS A 10 -14.07 3.90 -20.61
N TYR A 11 -13.77 3.32 -19.47
CA TYR A 11 -12.94 2.14 -19.35
C TYR A 11 -13.45 1.23 -18.24
N THR A 12 -13.03 0.00 -18.30
CA THR A 12 -13.26 -0.99 -17.24
C THR A 12 -11.92 -1.62 -16.89
N GLU A 13 -11.60 -1.68 -15.63
CA GLU A 13 -10.44 -2.40 -15.13
C GLU A 13 -10.71 -3.90 -15.23
N ARG A 14 -10.11 -4.53 -16.23
CA ARG A 14 -10.20 -5.97 -16.47
C ARG A 14 -9.15 -6.44 -17.47
N PHE A 15 -8.85 -7.73 -17.44
CA PHE A 15 -8.07 -8.41 -18.46
C PHE A 15 -9.02 -8.95 -19.54
N THR A 16 -8.71 -8.70 -20.80
CA THR A 16 -9.49 -9.29 -21.90
C THR A 16 -9.19 -10.79 -22.01
N PRO A 17 -10.07 -11.59 -22.66
CA PRO A 17 -9.76 -12.99 -22.95
C PRO A 17 -8.44 -13.15 -23.70
N GLU A 18 -8.15 -12.26 -24.64
CA GLU A 18 -6.93 -12.24 -25.44
C GLU A 18 -5.69 -11.98 -24.57
N ASP A 19 -5.77 -11.07 -23.60
CA ASP A 19 -4.69 -10.79 -22.65
C ASP A 19 -4.39 -12.03 -21.78
N LEU A 20 -5.44 -12.71 -21.29
CA LEU A 20 -5.29 -13.93 -20.49
C LEU A 20 -4.75 -15.11 -21.32
N ASP A 21 -5.18 -15.25 -22.57
CA ASP A 21 -4.67 -16.27 -23.47
C ASP A 21 -3.21 -16.05 -23.84
N TRP A 22 -2.85 -14.79 -24.10
CA TRP A 22 -1.46 -14.41 -24.31
C TRP A 22 -0.61 -14.76 -23.07
N LEU A 23 -1.05 -14.36 -21.89
CA LEU A 23 -0.31 -14.64 -20.64
C LEU A 23 -0.19 -16.15 -20.40
N ARG A 24 -1.26 -16.92 -20.63
CA ARG A 24 -1.21 -18.39 -20.48
C ARG A 24 -0.15 -19.00 -21.40
N LYS A 25 -0.09 -18.53 -22.65
CA LYS A 25 0.90 -19.00 -23.61
C LYS A 25 2.32 -18.59 -23.19
N ASP A 26 2.51 -17.36 -22.74
CA ASP A 26 3.79 -16.86 -22.29
C ASP A 26 4.30 -17.66 -21.08
N LEU A 27 3.45 -17.85 -20.08
CA LEU A 27 3.76 -18.64 -18.89
C LEU A 27 4.06 -20.12 -19.19
N SER A 28 3.56 -20.68 -20.30
CA SER A 28 3.86 -22.06 -20.68
C SER A 28 5.33 -22.32 -21.02
N TYR A 29 6.11 -21.28 -21.23
CA TYR A 29 7.57 -21.36 -21.44
C TYR A 29 8.37 -21.18 -20.13
N VAL A 30 7.69 -20.89 -19.02
CA VAL A 30 8.33 -20.61 -17.74
C VAL A 30 8.15 -21.81 -16.80
N PRO A 31 9.22 -22.33 -16.18
CA PRO A 31 9.12 -23.41 -15.21
C PRO A 31 8.21 -23.04 -14.04
N GLU A 32 7.37 -23.96 -13.58
CA GLU A 32 6.61 -23.78 -12.34
C GLU A 32 7.53 -23.52 -11.15
N GLY A 33 7.07 -22.72 -10.20
CA GLY A 33 7.85 -22.27 -9.06
C GLY A 33 8.75 -21.07 -9.32
N SER A 34 8.92 -20.64 -10.58
CA SER A 34 9.70 -19.44 -10.92
C SER A 34 9.11 -18.19 -10.31
N THR A 35 9.97 -17.20 -10.04
CA THR A 35 9.54 -15.87 -9.59
C THR A 35 9.08 -15.03 -10.79
N ILE A 36 7.85 -14.53 -10.72
CA ILE A 36 7.22 -13.69 -11.75
C ILE A 36 7.02 -12.27 -11.23
N PHE A 37 7.44 -11.29 -12.00
CA PHE A 37 7.14 -9.88 -11.79
C PHE A 37 6.10 -9.43 -12.80
N LEU A 38 4.86 -9.23 -12.32
CA LEU A 38 3.76 -8.78 -13.15
C LEU A 38 3.53 -7.28 -12.93
N ASN A 39 3.69 -6.48 -13.98
CA ASN A 39 3.41 -5.05 -13.94
C ASN A 39 2.06 -4.77 -14.60
N VAL A 40 1.17 -4.15 -13.87
CA VAL A 40 -0.18 -3.76 -14.30
C VAL A 40 -0.46 -2.32 -13.86
N HIS A 41 -1.42 -1.65 -14.50
CA HIS A 41 -1.77 -0.30 -14.07
C HIS A 41 -2.78 -0.32 -12.93
N ALA A 42 -3.89 -1.06 -13.07
CA ALA A 42 -4.92 -1.16 -12.05
C ALA A 42 -4.63 -2.29 -11.05
N PRO A 43 -4.98 -2.14 -9.76
CA PRO A 43 -4.82 -3.20 -8.77
C PRO A 43 -5.64 -4.43 -9.14
N VAL A 44 -5.11 -5.60 -8.79
CA VAL A 44 -5.73 -6.90 -9.07
C VAL A 44 -6.38 -7.45 -7.81
N ALA A 45 -5.72 -7.38 -6.66
CA ALA A 45 -6.32 -7.76 -5.39
C ALA A 45 -7.46 -6.80 -5.02
N ASN A 46 -8.45 -7.33 -4.31
CA ASN A 46 -9.58 -6.53 -3.88
C ASN A 46 -9.15 -5.53 -2.80
N ASN A 47 -8.91 -4.30 -3.21
CA ASN A 47 -8.67 -3.20 -2.30
C ASN A 47 -10.01 -2.71 -1.75
N THR A 48 -10.33 -3.12 -0.52
CA THR A 48 -11.61 -2.78 0.12
C THR A 48 -11.63 -1.36 0.70
N VAL A 49 -10.49 -0.68 0.69
CA VAL A 49 -10.32 0.62 1.35
C VAL A 49 -10.40 1.77 0.36
N SER A 50 -9.95 1.57 -0.86
CA SER A 50 -10.09 2.58 -1.90
C SER A 50 -11.39 2.40 -2.67
N ALA A 51 -11.96 3.50 -3.10
CA ALA A 51 -13.18 3.54 -3.86
C ALA A 51 -12.97 3.06 -5.30
N GLY A 52 -12.92 1.76 -5.52
CA GLY A 52 -12.89 1.16 -6.86
C GLY A 52 -11.52 1.16 -7.53
N GLY A 53 -11.48 0.82 -8.80
CA GLY A 53 -10.28 0.77 -9.61
C GLY A 53 -9.58 -0.61 -9.66
N ASN A 54 -10.20 -1.64 -9.12
CA ASN A 54 -9.66 -3.01 -9.17
C ASN A 54 -10.11 -3.77 -10.42
N ALA A 55 -9.25 -4.65 -10.91
CA ALA A 55 -9.57 -5.53 -12.02
C ALA A 55 -10.72 -6.49 -11.67
N ARG A 56 -11.83 -6.40 -12.41
CA ARG A 56 -13.08 -7.14 -12.11
C ARG A 56 -12.97 -8.65 -12.24
N ASN A 57 -12.04 -9.14 -13.08
CA ASN A 57 -11.84 -10.56 -13.34
C ASN A 57 -10.50 -11.09 -12.79
N ALA A 58 -10.04 -10.54 -11.69
CA ALA A 58 -8.79 -10.91 -11.02
C ALA A 58 -8.63 -12.42 -10.78
N ASN A 59 -9.73 -13.13 -10.48
CA ASN A 59 -9.70 -14.57 -10.25
C ASN A 59 -9.17 -15.36 -11.45
N ALA A 60 -9.48 -14.94 -12.68
CA ALA A 60 -8.97 -15.59 -13.88
C ALA A 60 -7.45 -15.45 -14.00
N LEU A 61 -6.93 -14.26 -13.68
CA LEU A 61 -5.49 -14.02 -13.61
C LEU A 61 -4.84 -14.86 -12.50
N PHE A 62 -5.39 -14.88 -11.29
CA PHE A 62 -4.83 -15.64 -10.18
C PHE A 62 -4.76 -17.15 -10.48
N GLN A 63 -5.71 -17.70 -11.23
CA GLN A 63 -5.65 -19.11 -11.66
C GLN A 63 -4.42 -19.39 -12.53
N LEU A 64 -4.04 -18.48 -13.42
CA LEU A 64 -2.86 -18.63 -14.27
C LEU A 64 -1.55 -18.48 -13.46
N LEU A 65 -1.56 -17.65 -12.44
CA LEU A 65 -0.37 -17.31 -11.64
C LEU A 65 -0.10 -18.29 -10.50
N ARG A 66 -1.06 -19.13 -10.11
CA ARG A 66 -0.93 -20.08 -8.98
C ARG A 66 0.33 -20.95 -8.97
N PRO A 67 0.84 -21.44 -10.11
CA PRO A 67 2.04 -22.28 -10.14
C PRO A 67 3.34 -21.54 -9.82
N TYR A 68 3.31 -20.21 -9.66
CA TYR A 68 4.48 -19.35 -9.58
C TYR A 68 4.57 -18.59 -8.25
N GLN A 69 5.76 -18.06 -7.94
CA GLN A 69 5.95 -17.06 -6.90
C GLN A 69 5.80 -15.68 -7.55
N VAL A 70 4.78 -14.90 -7.18
CA VAL A 70 4.40 -13.73 -7.96
C VAL A 70 4.43 -12.46 -7.13
N HIS A 71 5.09 -11.44 -7.67
CA HIS A 71 4.98 -10.06 -7.22
C HIS A 71 4.26 -9.23 -8.30
N ILE A 72 3.08 -8.73 -7.98
CA ILE A 72 2.30 -7.83 -8.83
C ILE A 72 2.59 -6.40 -8.39
N PHE A 73 2.99 -5.56 -9.33
CA PHE A 73 3.17 -4.12 -9.12
C PHE A 73 2.06 -3.37 -9.84
N SER A 74 1.23 -2.68 -9.07
CA SER A 74 0.08 -1.93 -9.56
C SER A 74 0.08 -0.49 -9.04
N GLY A 75 -0.81 0.35 -9.55
CA GLY A 75 -0.95 1.75 -9.18
C GLY A 75 -2.39 2.23 -9.30
N HIS A 76 -2.67 3.25 -10.13
CA HIS A 76 -4.00 3.74 -10.50
C HIS A 76 -4.78 4.44 -9.39
N THR A 77 -4.86 3.83 -8.21
CA THR A 77 -5.70 4.31 -7.10
C THR A 77 -5.13 5.50 -6.36
N HIS A 78 -3.85 5.85 -6.56
CA HIS A 78 -3.11 6.83 -5.77
C HIS A 78 -3.13 6.51 -4.28
N PHE A 79 -2.93 5.24 -3.99
CA PHE A 79 -2.92 4.64 -2.67
C PHE A 79 -1.70 3.73 -2.56
N TYR A 80 -1.11 3.60 -1.40
CA TYR A 80 -0.10 2.59 -1.14
C TYR A 80 -0.69 1.46 -0.28
N GLU A 81 -0.58 0.24 -0.72
CA GLU A 81 -1.05 -0.92 0.03
C GLU A 81 -0.33 -2.20 -0.42
N ASN A 82 0.16 -2.98 0.53
CA ASN A 82 0.65 -4.33 0.30
C ASN A 82 -0.44 -5.34 0.60
N GLN A 83 -0.65 -6.29 -0.30
CA GLN A 83 -1.66 -7.35 -0.16
C GLN A 83 -1.09 -8.71 -0.56
N GLN A 84 -1.61 -9.76 0.04
CA GLN A 84 -1.30 -11.14 -0.36
C GLN A 84 -2.61 -11.89 -0.66
N PRO A 85 -3.12 -11.79 -1.90
CA PRO A 85 -4.39 -12.41 -2.30
C PRO A 85 -4.33 -13.94 -2.35
N ALA A 86 -3.14 -14.52 -2.43
CA ALA A 86 -2.91 -15.97 -2.36
C ALA A 86 -1.54 -16.25 -1.72
N PRO A 87 -1.27 -17.47 -1.23
CA PRO A 87 -0.01 -17.79 -0.54
C PRO A 87 1.26 -17.49 -1.36
N THR A 88 1.18 -17.63 -2.67
CA THR A 88 2.30 -17.40 -3.60
C THR A 88 2.17 -16.12 -4.41
N ILE A 89 1.14 -15.31 -4.18
CA ILE A 89 0.88 -14.08 -4.94
C ILE A 89 0.88 -12.90 -3.98
N TYR A 90 1.74 -11.96 -4.25
CA TYR A 90 1.88 -10.71 -3.50
C TYR A 90 1.58 -9.52 -4.43
N GLU A 91 0.80 -8.57 -3.99
CA GLU A 91 0.55 -7.33 -4.74
C GLU A 91 0.99 -6.11 -3.96
N HIS A 92 1.76 -5.26 -4.64
CA HIS A 92 2.16 -3.93 -4.20
C HIS A 92 1.39 -2.92 -5.03
N ASN A 93 0.31 -2.37 -4.46
CA ASN A 93 -0.36 -1.21 -5.05
C ASN A 93 0.41 0.04 -4.64
N ILE A 94 1.09 0.67 -5.59
CA ILE A 94 2.11 1.69 -5.33
C ILE A 94 1.48 3.07 -5.38
N GLY A 95 1.75 3.89 -4.37
CA GLY A 95 1.37 5.29 -4.35
C GLY A 95 1.97 6.06 -5.53
N ALA A 96 1.25 7.05 -6.01
CA ALA A 96 1.64 7.85 -7.16
C ALA A 96 2.76 8.83 -6.83
N ALA A 97 3.72 9.00 -7.74
CA ALA A 97 4.76 10.02 -7.65
C ALA A 97 4.19 11.45 -7.72
N CYS A 98 2.99 11.62 -8.27
CA CYS A 98 2.25 12.88 -8.32
C CYS A 98 1.31 13.10 -7.12
N GLY A 99 1.30 12.20 -6.14
CA GLY A 99 0.41 12.26 -4.98
C GLY A 99 -1.07 12.05 -5.34
N ALA A 100 -1.94 12.53 -4.48
CA ALA A 100 -3.38 12.44 -4.71
C ALA A 100 -3.79 13.37 -5.85
N TRP A 101 -3.87 12.82 -7.07
CA TRP A 101 -4.48 13.48 -8.22
C TRP A 101 -3.79 14.78 -8.66
N TRP A 102 -2.45 14.77 -8.80
CA TRP A 102 -1.63 15.90 -9.25
C TRP A 102 -1.69 17.15 -8.35
N ALA A 103 -2.25 17.03 -7.18
CA ALA A 103 -2.35 18.11 -6.22
C ALA A 103 -1.86 17.64 -4.85
N GLY A 104 -0.82 18.30 -4.37
CA GLY A 104 -0.32 18.06 -3.03
C GLY A 104 0.87 17.12 -2.94
N HIS A 105 1.24 16.82 -1.70
CA HIS A 105 2.52 16.19 -1.35
C HIS A 105 2.32 14.79 -0.76
N VAL A 106 1.06 14.34 -0.65
CA VAL A 106 0.72 12.98 -0.17
C VAL A 106 -0.28 12.32 -1.10
N ASN A 107 -0.29 11.01 -1.08
CA ASN A 107 -1.31 10.14 -1.67
C ASN A 107 -2.56 10.11 -0.78
N ARG A 108 -3.64 9.50 -1.25
CA ARG A 108 -4.92 9.42 -0.52
C ARG A 108 -4.81 8.68 0.82
N CYS A 109 -3.82 7.83 0.98
CA CYS A 109 -3.51 7.11 2.22
C CYS A 109 -2.50 7.85 3.13
N GLY A 110 -2.10 9.07 2.79
CA GLY A 110 -1.10 9.83 3.52
C GLY A 110 0.35 9.47 3.20
N ALA A 111 0.61 8.42 2.42
CA ALA A 111 1.95 8.14 1.95
C ALA A 111 2.45 9.32 1.09
N PRO A 112 3.68 9.86 1.31
CA PRO A 112 4.19 10.96 0.51
C PRO A 112 4.31 10.55 -0.96
N ASN A 113 4.45 11.55 -1.85
CA ASN A 113 4.78 11.30 -3.24
C ASN A 113 6.05 10.46 -3.32
N GLY A 114 6.04 9.39 -4.10
CA GLY A 114 7.17 8.47 -4.07
C GLY A 114 7.05 7.31 -5.05
N TYR A 115 7.87 6.32 -4.82
CA TYR A 115 7.97 5.12 -5.65
C TYR A 115 8.47 3.93 -4.82
N LEU A 116 8.27 2.73 -5.33
CA LEU A 116 8.81 1.51 -4.74
C LEU A 116 10.20 1.21 -5.29
N VAL A 117 11.13 0.85 -4.43
CA VAL A 117 12.41 0.28 -4.79
C VAL A 117 12.34 -1.21 -4.52
N VAL A 118 12.63 -2.01 -5.53
CA VAL A 118 12.65 -3.48 -5.44
C VAL A 118 14.06 -3.97 -5.72
N GLU A 119 14.57 -4.80 -4.84
CA GLU A 119 15.87 -5.45 -4.96
C GLU A 119 15.67 -6.95 -5.09
N VAL A 120 16.24 -7.54 -6.14
CA VAL A 120 16.09 -8.96 -6.46
C VAL A 120 17.46 -9.65 -6.44
N LYS A 121 17.57 -10.72 -5.67
CA LYS A 121 18.78 -11.56 -5.62
C LYS A 121 18.37 -13.03 -5.66
N GLY A 122 18.43 -13.65 -6.84
CA GLY A 122 17.83 -14.96 -7.04
C GLY A 122 16.33 -14.90 -6.78
N ASP A 123 15.85 -15.74 -5.87
CA ASP A 123 14.45 -15.76 -5.45
C ASP A 123 14.15 -14.84 -4.24
N ASP A 124 15.17 -14.19 -3.68
CA ASP A 124 14.99 -13.22 -2.59
C ASP A 124 14.58 -11.87 -3.17
N VAL A 125 13.36 -11.45 -2.85
CA VAL A 125 12.76 -10.19 -3.29
C VAL A 125 12.52 -9.31 -2.08
N LYS A 126 13.17 -8.13 -2.07
CA LYS A 126 13.01 -7.11 -1.04
C LYS A 126 12.49 -5.84 -1.64
N TRP A 127 11.68 -5.14 -0.90
CA TRP A 127 11.13 -3.86 -1.35
C TRP A 127 11.11 -2.85 -0.22
N ARG A 128 11.05 -1.58 -0.59
CA ARG A 128 10.85 -0.47 0.33
C ARG A 128 10.25 0.72 -0.39
N TYR A 129 9.41 1.45 0.28
CA TYR A 129 8.93 2.72 -0.24
C TYR A 129 10.03 3.78 -0.20
N LYS A 130 10.06 4.65 -1.20
CA LYS A 130 10.99 5.77 -1.28
C LYS A 130 10.21 7.06 -1.51
N ALA A 131 10.06 7.87 -0.46
CA ALA A 131 9.50 9.21 -0.55
C ALA A 131 10.41 10.12 -1.37
N THR A 132 9.86 10.80 -2.38
CA THR A 132 10.60 11.71 -3.25
C THR A 132 11.18 12.87 -2.44
N GLY A 133 12.46 13.15 -2.63
CA GLY A 133 13.15 14.23 -1.92
C GLY A 133 13.49 13.96 -0.45
N CYS A 134 13.10 12.81 0.11
CA CYS A 134 13.39 12.44 1.50
C CYS A 134 14.52 11.43 1.61
N SER A 135 15.05 11.23 2.83
CA SER A 135 15.97 10.13 3.14
C SER A 135 15.30 8.78 2.91
N PRO A 136 16.05 7.73 2.48
CA PRO A 136 15.53 6.35 2.42
C PRO A 136 15.00 5.84 3.77
N ASP A 137 15.48 6.37 4.88
CA ASP A 137 15.05 5.99 6.23
C ASP A 137 13.70 6.61 6.64
N TYR A 138 13.17 7.55 5.84
CA TYR A 138 11.86 8.14 6.09
C TYR A 138 10.77 7.19 5.59
N GLN A 139 10.32 6.29 6.47
CA GLN A 139 9.41 5.18 6.16
C GLN A 139 8.02 5.32 6.79
N PHE A 140 7.82 6.25 7.68
CA PHE A 140 6.52 6.51 8.30
C PHE A 140 6.39 7.94 8.83
N ARG A 141 5.16 8.39 8.97
CA ARG A 141 4.78 9.65 9.62
C ARG A 141 4.29 9.36 11.04
N LEU A 142 4.78 10.15 12.01
CA LEU A 142 4.31 10.10 13.39
C LEU A 142 3.55 11.37 13.72
N HIS A 143 2.30 11.24 14.13
CA HIS A 143 1.45 12.31 14.63
C HIS A 143 1.45 12.27 16.16
N LYS A 144 1.69 13.43 16.79
CA LYS A 144 1.62 13.60 18.24
C LYS A 144 0.16 13.65 18.71
N PRO A 145 -0.10 13.44 20.02
CA PRO A 145 -1.43 13.73 20.57
C PRO A 145 -1.91 15.13 20.19
N GLY A 146 -3.14 15.23 19.73
CA GLY A 146 -3.75 16.46 19.21
C GLY A 146 -3.57 16.72 17.72
N GLU A 147 -2.63 16.06 17.03
CA GLU A 147 -2.40 16.24 15.58
C GLU A 147 -3.32 15.41 14.69
N PHE A 148 -3.86 14.28 15.18
CA PHE A 148 -4.79 13.42 14.46
C PHE A 148 -6.20 13.61 15.01
N GLU A 149 -7.09 14.23 14.25
CA GLU A 149 -8.35 14.78 14.77
C GLU A 149 -9.28 13.72 15.37
N SER A 150 -9.40 12.55 14.73
CA SER A 150 -10.23 11.45 15.24
C SER A 150 -9.59 10.69 16.40
N GLN A 151 -8.30 10.94 16.70
CA GLN A 151 -7.48 10.21 17.67
C GLN A 151 -6.68 11.18 18.58
N LYS A 152 -7.33 12.20 19.14
CA LYS A 152 -6.66 13.33 19.84
C LYS A 152 -5.78 12.93 21.01
N ASP A 153 -6.12 11.83 21.70
CA ASP A 153 -5.37 11.37 22.86
C ASP A 153 -4.24 10.38 22.51
N TYR A 154 -4.08 10.08 21.22
CA TYR A 154 -3.16 9.04 20.76
C TYR A 154 -1.96 9.64 20.02
N VAL A 155 -0.84 8.97 20.12
CA VAL A 155 0.21 9.01 19.10
C VAL A 155 -0.22 8.10 17.98
N VAL A 156 -0.21 8.60 16.74
CA VAL A 156 -0.59 7.84 15.55
C VAL A 156 0.60 7.71 14.60
N ALA A 157 0.89 6.50 14.16
CA ALA A 157 1.87 6.20 13.13
C ALA A 157 1.18 5.78 11.84
N ASN A 158 1.48 6.47 10.75
CA ASN A 158 1.13 6.06 9.39
C ASN A 158 2.37 5.42 8.76
N ILE A 159 2.34 4.08 8.59
CA ILE A 159 3.48 3.27 8.12
C ILE A 159 3.22 2.86 6.70
N TRP A 160 3.79 3.61 5.74
CA TRP A 160 3.38 3.55 4.34
C TRP A 160 3.59 2.19 3.69
N ASP A 161 4.74 1.56 3.93
CA ASP A 161 5.09 0.25 3.39
C ASP A 161 4.73 -0.90 4.35
N TRP A 162 3.67 -0.68 5.15
CA TRP A 162 3.25 -1.68 6.11
C TRP A 162 2.94 -3.01 5.42
N ASP A 163 3.48 -4.06 6.00
CA ASP A 163 3.17 -5.44 5.68
C ASP A 163 2.73 -6.18 6.94
N ARG A 164 1.92 -7.21 6.78
CA ARG A 164 1.41 -8.04 7.89
C ARG A 164 2.51 -8.76 8.67
N THR A 165 3.71 -8.88 8.12
CA THR A 165 4.90 -9.44 8.80
C THR A 165 5.56 -8.44 9.72
N TYR A 166 5.24 -7.14 9.59
CA TYR A 166 5.87 -6.09 10.39
C TYR A 166 5.39 -6.13 11.84
N THR A 167 6.32 -5.88 12.75
CA THR A 167 6.02 -5.60 14.15
C THR A 167 6.18 -4.11 14.43
N ILE A 168 5.19 -3.50 15.09
CA ILE A 168 5.14 -2.07 15.38
C ILE A 168 5.01 -1.91 16.88
N ASN A 169 6.15 -1.69 17.55
CA ASN A 169 6.22 -1.53 18.98
C ASN A 169 6.42 -0.06 19.38
N TRP A 170 5.88 0.29 20.52
CA TRP A 170 6.07 1.62 21.07
C TRP A 170 6.65 1.59 22.50
N TYR A 171 7.32 2.67 22.83
CA TYR A 171 7.99 2.89 24.10
C TYR A 171 7.50 4.22 24.68
N GLU A 172 7.35 4.24 25.98
CA GLU A 172 7.00 5.43 26.75
C GLU A 172 8.13 5.68 27.76
N ASP A 173 8.75 6.85 27.71
CA ASP A 173 9.89 7.24 28.56
C ASP A 173 10.99 6.15 28.62
N GLY A 174 11.27 5.52 27.49
CA GLY A 174 12.27 4.47 27.35
C GLY A 174 11.79 3.05 27.68
N VAL A 175 10.58 2.89 28.24
CA VAL A 175 10.02 1.59 28.61
C VAL A 175 9.15 1.02 27.49
N LEU A 176 9.40 -0.22 27.07
CA LEU A 176 8.57 -0.92 26.10
C LEU A 176 7.14 -1.12 26.65
N LYS A 177 6.15 -0.70 25.89
CA LYS A 177 4.73 -0.84 26.23
C LYS A 177 4.04 -1.94 25.44
N GLY A 178 4.65 -2.43 24.36
CA GLY A 178 4.11 -3.46 23.49
C GLY A 178 3.81 -2.99 22.07
N ALA A 179 2.94 -3.71 21.37
CA ALA A 179 2.53 -3.37 20.02
C ALA A 179 1.55 -2.19 19.99
N MET A 180 1.66 -1.35 18.97
CA MET A 180 0.63 -0.36 18.66
C MET A 180 -0.63 -1.04 18.13
N GLN A 181 -1.78 -0.44 18.38
CA GLN A 181 -3.07 -0.93 17.90
C GLN A 181 -3.32 -0.46 16.47
N ALA A 182 -3.55 -1.38 15.55
CA ALA A 182 -4.01 -1.04 14.20
C ALA A 182 -5.44 -0.46 14.24
N PHE A 183 -5.70 0.49 13.37
CA PHE A 183 -7.05 1.03 13.15
C PHE A 183 -7.20 1.50 11.71
N ASP A 184 -8.44 1.67 11.28
CA ASP A 184 -8.82 2.04 9.93
C ASP A 184 -9.46 3.43 9.96
N ASP A 185 -8.89 4.38 9.23
CA ASP A 185 -9.38 5.76 9.15
C ASP A 185 -8.82 6.48 7.90
N GLU A 186 -9.28 7.69 7.65
CA GLU A 186 -8.66 8.60 6.70
C GLU A 186 -7.37 9.21 7.29
N ASP A 187 -6.34 9.32 6.47
CA ASP A 187 -5.08 9.93 6.92
C ASP A 187 -5.21 11.43 7.17
N GLN A 188 -4.61 11.91 8.25
CA GLN A 188 -4.74 13.31 8.68
C GLN A 188 -4.03 14.29 7.73
N ASP A 189 -2.86 13.94 7.19
CA ASP A 189 -2.14 14.82 6.26
C ASP A 189 -2.92 14.93 4.93
N TYR A 190 -3.56 13.82 4.51
CA TYR A 190 -4.47 13.86 3.35
C TYR A 190 -5.71 14.72 3.62
N ILE A 191 -6.38 14.57 4.77
CA ILE A 191 -7.52 15.41 5.17
C ILE A 191 -7.13 16.90 5.18
N ASN A 192 -5.97 17.23 5.76
CA ASN A 192 -5.47 18.61 5.81
C ASN A 192 -5.22 19.16 4.39
N MET A 193 -4.64 18.34 3.50
CA MET A 193 -4.37 18.72 2.12
C MET A 193 -5.65 19.02 1.34
N VAL A 194 -6.73 18.28 1.58
CA VAL A 194 -8.06 18.52 0.95
C VAL A 194 -8.94 19.47 1.77
N LYS A 195 -8.33 20.29 2.62
CA LYS A 195 -8.99 21.35 3.42
C LYS A 195 -10.08 20.83 4.35
N GLY A 196 -9.82 19.71 5.02
CA GLY A 196 -10.72 19.11 5.99
C GLY A 196 -11.91 18.36 5.40
N LYS A 197 -11.96 18.20 4.09
CA LYS A 197 -13.03 17.45 3.42
C LYS A 197 -12.82 15.96 3.63
N LYS A 198 -13.76 15.29 4.31
CA LYS A 198 -13.79 13.83 4.37
C LYS A 198 -14.13 13.26 3.00
N THR A 199 -13.36 12.28 2.58
CA THR A 199 -13.43 11.68 1.24
C THR A 199 -13.82 10.20 1.26
N GLY A 200 -13.77 9.55 2.43
CA GLY A 200 -14.01 8.13 2.61
C GLY A 200 -12.83 7.23 2.17
N TYR A 201 -11.66 7.81 1.93
CA TYR A 201 -10.46 7.04 1.60
C TYR A 201 -9.75 6.57 2.86
N HIS A 202 -10.22 5.48 3.43
CA HIS A 202 -9.61 4.86 4.60
C HIS A 202 -8.32 4.11 4.24
N THR A 203 -7.38 4.07 5.17
CA THR A 203 -6.14 3.30 5.02
C THR A 203 -5.93 2.35 6.19
N ARG A 204 -5.34 1.18 5.92
CA ARG A 204 -5.09 0.11 6.92
C ARG A 204 -3.70 0.16 7.53
N HIS A 205 -2.86 1.08 7.13
CA HIS A 205 -1.51 1.19 7.66
C HIS A 205 -1.36 2.27 8.74
N LEU A 206 -2.47 2.56 9.47
CA LEU A 206 -2.51 3.41 10.64
C LEU A 206 -2.45 2.60 11.93
N PHE A 207 -1.61 3.05 12.85
CA PHE A 207 -1.40 2.45 14.16
C PHE A 207 -1.43 3.52 15.23
N ARG A 208 -2.01 3.19 16.41
CA ARG A 208 -2.13 4.14 17.50
C ARG A 208 -1.68 3.55 18.83
N ALA A 209 -1.21 4.42 19.70
CA ALA A 209 -0.91 4.13 21.12
C ALA A 209 -1.29 5.31 21.97
N GLN A 210 -1.83 5.07 23.18
CA GLN A 210 -2.25 6.11 24.08
C GLN A 210 -1.21 6.28 25.18
N PRO A 211 -0.43 7.38 25.16
CA PRO A 211 0.52 7.67 26.24
C PRO A 211 -0.19 8.03 27.55
N ALA A 212 0.46 7.74 28.67
CA ALA A 212 -0.02 8.18 29.97
C ALA A 212 0.09 9.70 30.10
N LYS A 213 -0.76 10.28 30.96
CA LYS A 213 -0.67 11.71 31.26
C LYS A 213 0.68 12.03 31.88
N GLY A 214 1.41 12.97 31.31
CA GLY A 214 2.72 13.41 31.81
C GLY A 214 3.91 12.67 31.13
N THR A 215 3.67 11.79 30.18
CA THR A 215 4.73 11.18 29.34
C THR A 215 5.60 12.23 28.68
N LYS A 216 6.91 12.08 28.78
CA LYS A 216 7.90 13.02 28.24
C LYS A 216 8.34 12.64 26.83
N SER A 217 8.37 11.34 26.54
CA SER A 217 8.81 10.85 25.23
C SER A 217 8.05 9.60 24.79
N VAL A 218 7.73 9.54 23.51
CA VAL A 218 7.22 8.34 22.85
C VAL A 218 8.16 7.99 21.70
N LYS A 219 8.55 6.71 21.63
CA LYS A 219 9.32 6.15 20.52
C LYS A 219 8.54 5.04 19.87
N VAL A 220 8.46 5.04 18.56
CA VAL A 220 7.89 3.95 17.75
C VAL A 220 9.03 3.23 17.03
N VAL A 221 8.99 1.91 17.05
CA VAL A 221 9.95 1.05 16.37
C VAL A 221 9.20 0.09 15.46
N VAL A 222 9.49 0.18 14.17
CA VAL A 222 8.97 -0.70 13.14
C VAL A 222 10.07 -1.68 12.75
N LYS A 223 9.72 -2.97 12.69
CA LYS A 223 10.62 -4.03 12.21
C LYS A 223 9.87 -4.87 11.18
N ASN A 224 10.52 -5.13 10.08
CA ASN A 224 10.15 -6.12 9.06
C ASN A 224 10.94 -7.42 9.25
#